data_95e24995a1d19b8df231f817d645a628
#
_entry.id   95e24995a1d19b8df231f817d645a628
#
_cell.length_a   1.000
_cell.length_b   1.000
_cell.length_c   1.000
_cell.angle_alpha   90.00
_cell.angle_beta   90.00
_cell.angle_gamma   90.00
#
_symmetry.space_group_name_H-M   'P 1'
#
loop_
_entity.id
_entity.type
_entity.pdbx_description
1 polymer ?
#
loop_
_entity_poly.entity_id
_entity_poly.type
_entity_poly.pdbx_seq_one_letter_code
_entity_poly.pdbx_strand_id
1 'polypeptide(L)'
;MVNVFNAARHEESFRKKAAGSLTRYEEAKASLAGGVSSGLRRAQRPFPMYFESGSGSKIRDVDGNAYIDYTLAWGPLILGHAPEPVNQALAAQLLKGHTWG
;
A
#
# COMPACT_ATOMS: atom_id res chain seq x y z
N MET A 1 14.27 -3.29 34.75
CA MET A 1 13.16 -2.80 33.90
C MET A 1 13.47 -3.23 32.46
N VAL A 2 12.73 -4.20 31.94
CA VAL A 2 12.94 -4.67 30.57
C VAL A 2 12.44 -3.56 29.64
N ASN A 3 13.34 -2.97 28.85
CA ASN A 3 12.95 -1.97 27.86
C ASN A 3 12.19 -2.68 26.73
N VAL A 4 10.86 -2.74 26.85
CA VAL A 4 9.96 -3.48 25.96
C VAL A 4 9.93 -2.85 24.56
N PHE A 5 10.38 -1.60 24.41
CA PHE A 5 10.32 -0.87 23.16
C PHE A 5 11.74 -0.47 22.71
N ASN A 6 12.32 -1.30 21.84
CA ASN A 6 13.57 -0.95 21.15
C ASN A 6 13.24 -0.58 19.69
N ALA A 7 13.07 0.71 19.43
CA ALA A 7 12.71 1.25 18.11
C ALA A 7 13.68 0.78 17.00
N ALA A 8 14.99 0.75 17.27
CA ALA A 8 15.99 0.34 16.29
C ALA A 8 15.82 -1.14 15.88
N ARG A 9 15.56 -2.02 16.86
CA ARG A 9 15.29 -3.44 16.60
C ARG A 9 14.00 -3.64 15.78
N HIS A 10 12.97 -2.86 16.07
CA HIS A 10 11.71 -2.92 15.33
C HIS A 10 11.90 -2.42 13.89
N GLU A 11 12.65 -1.34 13.70
CA GLU A 11 12.98 -0.83 12.37
C GLU A 11 13.79 -1.83 11.55
N GLU A 12 14.81 -2.46 12.14
CA GLU A 12 15.60 -3.49 11.48
C GLU A 12 14.75 -4.69 11.05
N SER A 13 13.87 -5.17 11.95
CA SER A 13 12.93 -6.25 11.66
C SER A 13 11.99 -5.87 10.53
N PHE A 14 11.47 -4.64 10.54
CA PHE A 14 10.59 -4.14 9.48
C PHE A 14 11.31 -4.06 8.12
N ARG A 15 12.55 -3.55 8.10
CA ARG A 15 13.37 -3.48 6.87
C ARG A 15 13.61 -4.85 6.24
N LYS A 16 13.82 -5.88 7.07
CA LYS A 16 13.96 -7.26 6.60
C LYS A 16 12.64 -7.81 6.04
N LYS A 17 11.54 -7.53 6.75
CA LYS A 17 10.20 -8.01 6.38
C LYS A 17 9.66 -7.35 5.10
N ALA A 18 10.01 -6.10 4.82
CA ALA A 18 9.53 -5.29 3.72
C ALA A 18 10.65 -4.87 2.75
N ALA A 19 11.57 -5.78 2.48
CA ALA A 19 12.75 -5.53 1.64
C ALA A 19 12.38 -5.19 0.19
N GLY A 20 11.35 -5.82 -0.38
CA GLY A 20 10.84 -5.52 -1.71
C GLY A 20 10.22 -4.11 -1.79
N SER A 21 9.51 -3.69 -0.74
CA SER A 21 9.01 -2.32 -0.67
C SER A 21 10.16 -1.30 -0.63
N LEU A 22 11.22 -1.59 0.11
CA LEU A 22 12.42 -0.73 0.12
C LEU A 22 13.06 -0.61 -1.26
N THR A 23 13.24 -1.74 -1.94
CA THR A 23 13.80 -1.78 -3.31
C THR A 23 12.97 -0.92 -4.27
N ARG A 24 11.65 -1.08 -4.30
CA ARG A 24 10.75 -0.27 -5.14
C ARG A 24 10.79 1.21 -4.80
N TYR A 25 10.94 1.55 -3.52
CA TYR A 25 11.07 2.93 -3.10
C TYR A 25 12.38 3.56 -3.61
N GLU A 26 13.51 2.85 -3.53
CA GLU A 26 14.78 3.34 -4.07
C GLU A 26 14.73 3.51 -5.60
N GLU A 27 14.14 2.55 -6.32
CA GLU A 27 13.90 2.65 -7.77
C GLU A 27 13.03 3.86 -8.13
N ALA A 28 11.94 4.09 -7.40
CA ALA A 28 11.02 5.19 -7.64
C ALA A 28 11.66 6.57 -7.51
N LYS A 29 12.72 6.72 -6.73
CA LYS A 29 13.46 7.99 -6.58
C LYS A 29 14.07 8.48 -7.90
N ALA A 30 14.33 7.59 -8.85
CA ALA A 30 14.85 7.96 -10.16
C ALA A 30 13.81 8.68 -11.03
N SER A 31 12.51 8.46 -10.79
CA SER A 31 11.43 8.94 -11.66
C SER A 31 10.42 9.83 -10.94
N LEU A 32 10.31 9.72 -9.63
CA LEU A 32 9.32 10.44 -8.84
C LEU A 32 9.99 11.37 -7.81
N ALA A 33 9.49 12.58 -7.69
CA ALA A 33 9.97 13.55 -6.69
C ALA A 33 9.83 12.98 -5.27
N GLY A 34 10.97 12.71 -4.62
CA GLY A 34 11.01 12.06 -3.31
C GLY A 34 10.62 10.58 -3.31
N GLY A 35 10.58 9.92 -4.48
CA GLY A 35 10.28 8.49 -4.62
C GLY A 35 8.82 8.10 -4.36
N VAL A 36 7.89 9.06 -4.38
CA VAL A 36 6.48 8.83 -4.04
C VAL A 36 5.53 9.62 -4.93
N SER A 37 4.31 9.10 -5.12
CA SER A 37 3.24 9.75 -5.90
C SER A 37 2.47 10.82 -5.11
N SER A 38 2.67 10.93 -3.80
CA SER A 38 2.02 11.96 -2.96
C SER A 38 2.84 12.32 -1.73
N GLY A 39 2.70 13.55 -1.24
CA GLY A 39 3.38 14.01 -0.03
C GLY A 39 3.02 13.20 1.23
N LEU A 40 1.80 12.65 1.29
CA LEU A 40 1.37 11.81 2.40
C LEU A 40 2.20 10.52 2.48
N ARG A 41 2.52 9.91 1.33
CA ARG A 41 3.36 8.71 1.27
C ARG A 41 4.80 9.00 1.72
N ARG A 42 5.31 10.21 1.43
CA ARG A 42 6.64 10.65 1.86
C ARG A 42 6.80 10.70 3.38
N ALA A 43 5.72 10.90 4.12
CA ALA A 43 5.75 10.95 5.59
C ALA A 43 5.87 9.56 6.24
N GLN A 44 5.66 8.47 5.52
CA GLN A 44 5.76 7.11 6.06
C GLN A 44 7.19 6.77 6.48
N ARG A 45 7.33 6.09 7.61
CA ARG A 45 8.62 5.70 8.19
C ARG A 45 8.66 4.18 8.44
N PRO A 46 9.81 3.55 8.24
CA PRO A 46 11.09 4.09 7.75
C PRO A 46 11.09 4.39 6.25
N PHE A 47 10.17 3.86 5.48
CA PHE A 47 9.93 4.07 4.05
C PHE A 47 8.48 3.71 3.70
N PRO A 48 7.93 4.18 2.57
CA PRO A 48 6.59 3.80 2.14
C PRO A 48 6.51 2.31 1.77
N MET A 49 5.40 1.67 2.15
CA MET A 49 5.10 0.30 1.75
C MET A 49 4.45 0.26 0.38
N TYR A 50 4.78 -0.79 -0.37
CA TYR A 50 4.18 -1.09 -1.67
C TYR A 50 3.27 -2.31 -1.54
N PHE A 51 2.01 -2.15 -1.93
CA PHE A 51 1.01 -3.21 -1.89
C PHE A 51 0.74 -3.74 -3.29
N GLU A 52 0.54 -5.04 -3.40
CA GLU A 52 0.31 -5.75 -4.65
C GLU A 52 -1.17 -6.07 -4.86
N SER A 53 -1.87 -6.42 -3.79
CA SER A 53 -3.27 -6.85 -3.88
C SER A 53 -4.05 -6.56 -2.61
N GLY A 54 -5.39 -6.62 -2.72
CA GLY A 54 -6.29 -6.53 -1.59
C GLY A 54 -7.58 -7.30 -1.86
N SER A 55 -8.16 -7.88 -0.79
CA SER A 55 -9.44 -8.56 -0.84
C SER A 55 -10.16 -8.45 0.49
N GLY A 56 -11.40 -7.99 0.48
CA GLY A 56 -12.17 -7.72 1.69
C GLY A 56 -11.44 -6.76 2.63
N SER A 57 -11.16 -7.17 3.85
CA SER A 57 -10.45 -6.39 4.86
C SER A 57 -8.93 -6.53 4.83
N LYS A 58 -8.37 -7.26 3.88
CA LYS A 58 -6.94 -7.58 3.86
C LYS A 58 -6.24 -6.99 2.66
N ILE A 59 -4.99 -6.56 2.88
CA ILE A 59 -4.04 -6.15 1.84
C ILE A 59 -2.78 -6.99 1.94
N ARG A 60 -2.11 -7.18 0.81
CA ARG A 60 -0.84 -7.91 0.70
C ARG A 60 0.21 -6.99 0.10
N ASP A 61 1.38 -6.93 0.73
CA ASP A 61 2.51 -6.20 0.18
C ASP A 61 3.27 -7.00 -0.88
N VAL A 62 4.22 -6.33 -1.54
CA VAL A 62 5.07 -6.93 -2.57
C VAL A 62 6.04 -7.99 -2.03
N ASP A 63 6.18 -8.08 -0.72
CA ASP A 63 6.98 -9.10 -0.02
C ASP A 63 6.13 -10.32 0.40
N GLY A 64 4.80 -10.31 0.07
CA GLY A 64 3.87 -11.39 0.37
C GLY A 64 3.26 -11.34 1.77
N ASN A 65 3.56 -10.32 2.58
CA ASN A 65 2.97 -10.19 3.90
C ASN A 65 1.52 -9.72 3.81
N ALA A 66 0.65 -10.31 4.61
CA ALA A 66 -0.75 -9.92 4.70
C ALA A 66 -1.00 -9.04 5.93
N TYR A 67 -1.82 -8.01 5.75
CA TYR A 67 -2.23 -7.07 6.80
C TYR A 67 -3.74 -6.90 6.79
N ILE A 68 -4.32 -6.55 7.94
CA ILE A 68 -5.69 -6.05 8.03
C ILE A 68 -5.65 -4.55 7.73
N ASP A 69 -6.41 -4.10 6.74
CA ASP A 69 -6.51 -2.69 6.39
C ASP A 69 -7.60 -1.99 7.22
N TYR A 70 -7.17 -1.23 8.21
CA TYR A 70 -8.05 -0.38 9.00
C TYR A 70 -8.22 1.03 8.41
N THR A 71 -7.47 1.37 7.36
CA THR A 71 -7.50 2.70 6.74
C THR A 71 -8.58 2.80 5.67
N LEU A 72 -8.81 1.72 4.92
CA LEU A 72 -9.83 1.61 3.86
C LEU A 72 -9.82 2.81 2.90
N ALA A 73 -8.61 3.23 2.49
CA ALA A 73 -8.35 4.40 1.63
C ALA A 73 -9.00 5.70 2.16
N TRP A 74 -9.15 5.85 3.47
CA TRP A 74 -9.77 7.02 4.14
C TRP A 74 -11.26 7.16 3.87
N GLY A 75 -11.96 6.04 3.68
CA GLY A 75 -13.41 5.98 3.60
C GLY A 75 -14.02 5.37 2.32
N PRO A 76 -13.45 5.54 1.12
CA PRO A 76 -14.10 5.02 -0.10
C PRO A 76 -14.26 3.50 -0.16
N LEU A 77 -13.43 2.73 0.54
CA LEU A 77 -13.48 1.26 0.52
C LEU A 77 -14.44 0.67 1.59
N ILE A 78 -15.63 1.23 1.73
CA ILE A 78 -16.65 0.74 2.69
C ILE A 78 -17.08 -0.71 2.45
N LEU A 79 -16.92 -1.23 1.22
CA LEU A 79 -17.20 -2.62 0.86
C LEU A 79 -15.95 -3.51 0.95
N GLY A 80 -14.83 -2.95 1.42
CA GLY A 80 -13.53 -3.62 1.39
C GLY A 80 -12.84 -3.56 0.03
N HIS A 81 -11.72 -4.26 -0.07
CA HIS A 81 -10.93 -4.35 -1.30
C HIS A 81 -11.55 -5.32 -2.30
N ALA A 82 -11.52 -4.95 -3.58
CA ALA A 82 -11.90 -5.76 -4.72
C ALA A 82 -13.32 -6.41 -4.61
N PRO A 83 -14.38 -5.66 -4.25
CA PRO A 83 -15.73 -6.22 -4.21
C PRO A 83 -16.17 -6.60 -5.61
N GLU A 84 -16.51 -7.86 -5.83
CA GLU A 84 -16.76 -8.40 -7.15
C GLU A 84 -17.84 -7.66 -7.96
N PRO A 85 -19.00 -7.28 -7.39
CA PRO A 85 -20.02 -6.54 -8.15
C PRO A 85 -19.52 -5.20 -8.68
N VAL A 86 -18.67 -4.50 -7.92
CA VAL A 86 -18.07 -3.22 -8.34
C VAL A 86 -17.04 -3.45 -9.44
N ASN A 87 -16.18 -4.46 -9.28
CA ASN A 87 -15.18 -4.81 -10.29
C ASN A 87 -15.82 -5.19 -11.63
N GLN A 88 -16.90 -5.96 -11.60
CA GLN A 88 -17.65 -6.33 -12.81
C GLN A 88 -18.27 -5.09 -13.50
N ALA A 89 -18.89 -4.20 -12.72
CA ALA A 89 -19.45 -2.96 -13.26
C ALA A 89 -18.37 -2.05 -13.87
N LEU A 90 -17.22 -1.91 -13.19
CA LEU A 90 -16.07 -1.14 -13.69
C LEU A 90 -15.51 -1.74 -14.99
N ALA A 91 -15.33 -3.05 -15.05
CA ALA A 91 -14.82 -3.73 -16.24
C ALA A 91 -15.77 -3.51 -17.45
N ALA A 92 -17.06 -3.62 -17.23
CA ALA A 92 -18.05 -3.35 -18.27
C ALA A 92 -18.05 -1.88 -18.74
N GLN A 93 -17.83 -0.94 -17.82
CA GLN A 93 -17.79 0.49 -18.14
C GLN A 93 -16.49 0.89 -18.87
N LEU A 94 -15.36 0.30 -18.51
CA LEU A 94 -14.06 0.57 -19.17
C LEU A 94 -14.11 0.29 -20.68
N LEU A 95 -14.86 -0.73 -21.11
CA LEU A 95 -15.05 -1.05 -22.54
C LEU A 95 -15.84 0.02 -23.31
N LYS A 96 -16.59 0.87 -22.59
CA LYS A 96 -17.41 1.96 -23.18
C LYS A 96 -16.77 3.34 -23.06
N GLY A 97 -15.63 3.42 -22.34
CA GLY A 97 -15.01 4.67 -21.94
C GLY A 97 -15.48 5.10 -20.54
N HIS A 98 -14.65 5.87 -19.85
CA HIS A 98 -14.88 6.24 -18.44
C HIS A 98 -14.62 7.72 -18.13
N THR A 99 -14.14 8.49 -19.12
CA THR A 99 -13.89 9.94 -18.93
C THR A 99 -14.59 10.69 -20.05
N TRP A 100 -15.52 11.53 -19.66
CA TRP A 100 -16.31 12.36 -20.57
C TRP A 100 -15.97 13.83 -20.31
N GLY A 101 -15.51 14.53 -21.32
CA GLY A 101 -15.17 15.95 -21.27
C GLY A 101 -16.40 16.86 -21.36
#